data_f610e346f8393c905806927c9dafea78
#
_entry.id   f610e346f8393c905806927c9dafea78
#
_cell.length_a   1.000
_cell.length_b   1.000
_cell.length_c   1.000
_cell.angle_alpha   90.00
_cell.angle_beta   90.00
_cell.angle_gamma   90.00
#
_symmetry.space_group_name_H-M   'P 1'
#
loop_
_entity.id
_entity.type
_entity.pdbx_description
1 polymer ?
#
loop_
_entity_poly.entity_id
_entity_poly.type
_entity_poly.pdbx_seq_one_letter_code
_entity_poly.pdbx_strand_id
1 'polypeptide(L)'
;MAYAVDVARPLVPEALELLSDAVLNPKFEAWEVEAAAQRLAADAAAMKEGNPQGGLLEALHEVAYTGALARPLLAPTEVLSRLAPEALSRFVAENFAPPRVVLAAAGVGHSELVNLAAPLLESSSSSSSSSSSASPVRAPESKYVGGDCRQFSASGVTHLMLGFEAAGGWRDVPGSVAVTVLQFLLGGGGSFSAGGPGKGMHSRLYSRVLAKHGWVRTCAAFSSLYNDTGLVGVYAAADSSNAAQLVDVVSEELRELASKPVPAAELERAKAAALSSVLMNLESRAVVAEDIGRQVLTYGTRKPVSEFVDAIKALTPASMCAAVKKATATPLSMAALGDIAALPRYSEVAARFK
;
A
#
# COMPACT_ATOMS: atom_id res chain seq x y z
N MET A 1 4.53 7.88 9.44
CA MET A 1 5.41 8.75 8.63
C MET A 1 6.81 8.20 8.69
N ALA A 2 7.61 8.37 7.64
CA ALA A 2 9.03 8.02 7.61
C ALA A 2 9.81 9.24 7.11
N TYR A 3 10.90 9.54 7.78
CA TYR A 3 11.88 10.55 7.38
C TYR A 3 13.17 9.80 7.10
N ALA A 4 13.77 10.01 5.95
CA ALA A 4 14.95 9.27 5.52
C ALA A 4 16.01 10.23 4.97
N VAL A 5 17.25 9.92 5.23
CA VAL A 5 18.43 10.62 4.70
C VAL A 5 19.46 9.58 4.23
N ASP A 6 20.07 9.83 3.10
CA ASP A 6 21.19 9.02 2.58
C ASP A 6 22.44 9.91 2.47
N VAL A 7 23.48 9.53 3.19
CA VAL A 7 24.70 10.31 3.30
C VAL A 7 25.95 9.43 3.29
N ALA A 8 27.10 10.02 2.97
CA ALA A 8 28.39 9.37 3.16
C ALA A 8 28.66 9.14 4.65
N ARG A 9 29.29 8.00 5.00
CA ARG A 9 29.52 7.59 6.39
C ARG A 9 30.13 8.66 7.32
N PRO A 10 31.11 9.47 6.90
CA PRO A 10 31.66 10.52 7.77
C PRO A 10 30.65 11.59 8.19
N LEU A 11 29.56 11.78 7.43
CA LEU A 11 28.52 12.79 7.66
C LEU A 11 27.33 12.25 8.46
N VAL A 12 27.41 11.03 8.98
CA VAL A 12 26.33 10.43 9.77
C VAL A 12 25.96 11.23 11.01
N PRO A 13 26.91 11.77 11.80
CA PRO A 13 26.56 12.58 12.97
C PRO A 13 25.74 13.82 12.61
N GLU A 14 26.18 14.59 11.61
CA GLU A 14 25.49 15.80 11.14
C GLU A 14 24.11 15.47 10.53
N ALA A 15 24.03 14.37 9.80
CA ALA A 15 22.77 13.91 9.22
C ALA A 15 21.75 13.49 10.29
N LEU A 16 22.20 12.85 11.38
CA LEU A 16 21.35 12.49 12.51
C LEU A 16 20.86 13.72 13.27
N GLU A 17 21.72 14.72 13.46
CA GLU A 17 21.36 15.98 14.08
C GLU A 17 20.27 16.70 13.27
N LEU A 18 20.47 16.87 11.95
CA LEU A 18 19.49 17.46 11.05
C LEU A 18 18.17 16.70 11.03
N LEU A 19 18.23 15.35 10.96
CA LEU A 19 17.03 14.51 10.93
C LEU A 19 16.26 14.62 12.24
N SER A 20 16.97 14.60 13.38
CA SER A 20 16.37 14.72 14.71
C SER A 20 15.71 16.08 14.89
N ASP A 21 16.38 17.16 14.50
CA ASP A 21 15.85 18.53 14.57
C ASP A 21 14.58 18.68 13.71
N ALA A 22 14.63 18.21 12.45
CA ALA A 22 13.48 18.26 11.55
C ALA A 22 12.25 17.50 12.06
N VAL A 23 12.46 16.39 12.77
CA VAL A 23 11.37 15.55 13.27
C VAL A 23 10.85 16.00 14.63
N LEU A 24 11.75 16.42 15.53
CA LEU A 24 11.41 16.71 16.92
C LEU A 24 11.12 18.20 17.19
N ASN A 25 11.67 19.10 16.37
CA ASN A 25 11.56 20.55 16.55
C ASN A 25 10.98 21.29 15.34
N PRO A 26 9.91 20.80 14.69
CA PRO A 26 9.32 21.49 13.54
C PRO A 26 8.73 22.83 13.95
N LYS A 27 8.99 23.90 13.19
CA LYS A 27 8.54 25.26 13.52
C LYS A 27 7.13 25.56 13.03
N PHE A 28 6.72 24.98 11.90
CA PHE A 28 5.43 25.23 11.24
C PHE A 28 5.13 26.73 11.07
N GLU A 29 6.06 27.46 10.45
CA GLU A 29 5.83 28.87 10.12
C GLU A 29 4.59 29.03 9.23
N ALA A 30 3.75 30.03 9.50
CA ALA A 30 2.46 30.20 8.83
C ALA A 30 2.57 30.22 7.30
N TRP A 31 3.61 30.91 6.77
CA TRP A 31 3.87 30.98 5.32
C TRP A 31 4.31 29.64 4.72
N GLU A 32 5.03 28.79 5.47
CA GLU A 32 5.41 27.44 5.04
C GLU A 32 4.19 26.52 4.98
N VAL A 33 3.33 26.60 6.00
CA VAL A 33 2.09 25.83 6.06
C VAL A 33 1.16 26.19 4.90
N GLU A 34 1.01 27.49 4.59
CA GLU A 34 0.22 27.96 3.46
C GLU A 34 0.80 27.50 2.12
N ALA A 35 2.11 27.63 1.91
CA ALA A 35 2.78 27.16 0.70
C ALA A 35 2.66 25.64 0.51
N ALA A 36 2.80 24.88 1.60
CA ALA A 36 2.62 23.43 1.59
C ALA A 36 1.17 23.04 1.27
N ALA A 37 0.17 23.73 1.84
CA ALA A 37 -1.25 23.50 1.55
C ALA A 37 -1.60 23.77 0.08
N GLN A 38 -1.08 24.84 -0.50
CA GLN A 38 -1.27 25.17 -1.92
C GLN A 38 -0.65 24.09 -2.83
N ARG A 39 0.56 23.61 -2.51
CA ARG A 39 1.21 22.53 -3.25
C ARG A 39 0.42 21.23 -3.16
N LEU A 40 -0.01 20.83 -1.96
CA LEU A 40 -0.82 19.63 -1.77
C LEU A 40 -2.16 19.70 -2.50
N ALA A 41 -2.79 20.87 -2.56
CA ALA A 41 -4.01 21.07 -3.33
C ALA A 41 -3.76 20.88 -4.84
N ALA A 42 -2.65 21.41 -5.36
CA ALA A 42 -2.26 21.22 -6.75
C ALA A 42 -1.91 19.74 -7.06
N ASP A 43 -1.18 19.07 -6.17
CA ASP A 43 -0.85 17.64 -6.29
C ASP A 43 -2.11 16.78 -6.29
N ALA A 44 -3.08 17.08 -5.42
CA ALA A 44 -4.37 16.38 -5.38
C ALA A 44 -5.18 16.56 -6.67
N ALA A 45 -5.17 17.76 -7.24
CA ALA A 45 -5.82 18.03 -8.54
C ALA A 45 -5.12 17.28 -9.68
N ALA A 46 -3.79 17.33 -9.74
CA ALA A 46 -2.99 16.62 -10.73
C ALA A 46 -3.17 15.11 -10.65
N MET A 47 -3.29 14.56 -9.44
CA MET A 47 -3.54 13.13 -9.22
C MET A 47 -4.92 12.71 -9.77
N LYS A 48 -5.96 13.51 -9.56
CA LYS A 48 -7.30 13.20 -10.08
C LYS A 48 -7.33 13.13 -11.61
N GLU A 49 -6.55 13.99 -12.29
CA GLU A 49 -6.50 14.04 -13.74
C GLU A 49 -5.50 13.05 -14.35
N GLY A 50 -4.32 12.94 -13.75
CA GLY A 50 -3.19 12.21 -14.31
C GLY A 50 -3.03 10.74 -13.83
N ASN A 51 -3.65 10.38 -12.69
CA ASN A 51 -3.52 9.05 -12.11
C ASN A 51 -4.87 8.44 -11.68
N PRO A 52 -5.69 7.99 -12.64
CA PRO A 52 -6.99 7.37 -12.33
C PRO A 52 -6.87 6.15 -11.39
N GLN A 53 -5.78 5.38 -11.49
CA GLN A 53 -5.52 4.23 -10.64
C GLN A 53 -5.33 4.65 -9.17
N GLY A 54 -4.55 5.69 -8.93
CA GLY A 54 -4.34 6.22 -7.58
C GLY A 54 -5.64 6.75 -6.97
N GLY A 55 -6.40 7.55 -7.73
CA GLY A 55 -7.69 8.07 -7.28
C GLY A 55 -8.72 6.98 -6.97
N LEU A 56 -8.76 5.92 -7.79
CA LEU A 56 -9.62 4.76 -7.53
C LEU A 56 -9.17 3.94 -6.34
N LEU A 57 -7.87 3.85 -6.08
CA LEU A 57 -7.36 3.15 -4.89
C LEU A 57 -7.79 3.87 -3.61
N GLU A 58 -7.77 5.21 -3.59
CA GLU A 58 -8.31 6.02 -2.50
C GLU A 58 -9.83 5.77 -2.31
N ALA A 59 -10.60 5.85 -3.39
CA ALA A 59 -12.04 5.60 -3.36
C ALA A 59 -12.37 4.16 -2.93
N LEU A 60 -11.54 3.19 -3.31
CA LEU A 60 -11.68 1.80 -2.87
C LEU A 60 -11.46 1.65 -1.36
N HIS A 61 -10.47 2.34 -0.78
CA HIS A 61 -10.25 2.34 0.67
C HIS A 61 -11.42 2.97 1.42
N GLU A 62 -11.97 4.07 0.90
CA GLU A 62 -13.11 4.77 1.50
C GLU A 62 -14.33 3.85 1.67
N VAL A 63 -14.62 3.02 0.67
CA VAL A 63 -15.77 2.09 0.71
C VAL A 63 -15.43 0.74 1.34
N ALA A 64 -14.17 0.34 1.34
CA ALA A 64 -13.71 -0.92 1.89
C ALA A 64 -13.65 -0.93 3.42
N TYR A 65 -13.34 0.20 4.03
CA TYR A 65 -13.05 0.28 5.46
C TYR A 65 -13.94 1.28 6.20
N THR A 66 -13.93 1.15 7.53
CA THR A 66 -14.36 2.18 8.47
C THR A 66 -13.14 2.74 9.21
N GLY A 67 -13.30 3.90 9.86
CA GLY A 67 -12.25 4.47 10.71
C GLY A 67 -11.11 5.11 9.93
N ALA A 68 -9.88 4.90 10.36
CA ALA A 68 -8.71 5.62 9.81
C ALA A 68 -8.36 5.20 8.37
N LEU A 69 -8.51 3.91 8.02
CA LEU A 69 -8.20 3.41 6.68
C LEU A 69 -9.20 3.85 5.60
N ALA A 70 -10.39 4.33 6.01
CA ALA A 70 -11.36 4.93 5.09
C ALA A 70 -11.03 6.38 4.74
N ARG A 71 -10.08 7.01 5.42
CA ARG A 71 -9.71 8.41 5.15
C ARG A 71 -8.73 8.46 3.98
N PRO A 72 -8.90 9.42 3.06
CA PRO A 72 -7.97 9.59 1.95
C PRO A 72 -6.57 9.99 2.47
N LEU A 73 -5.54 9.55 1.78
CA LEU A 73 -4.15 9.95 2.04
C LEU A 73 -3.91 11.40 1.62
N LEU A 74 -4.55 11.82 0.52
CA LEU A 74 -4.55 13.21 0.10
C LEU A 74 -5.69 13.96 0.79
N ALA A 75 -5.34 14.98 1.57
CA ALA A 75 -6.32 15.78 2.27
C ALA A 75 -7.22 16.53 1.28
N PRO A 76 -8.55 16.56 1.48
CA PRO A 76 -9.45 17.39 0.71
C PRO A 76 -9.06 18.88 0.79
N THR A 77 -9.26 19.63 -0.29
CA THR A 77 -8.88 21.05 -0.38
C THR A 77 -9.52 21.90 0.73
N GLU A 78 -10.75 21.54 1.12
CA GLU A 78 -11.50 22.20 2.19
C GLU A 78 -10.84 22.01 3.57
N VAL A 79 -10.13 20.89 3.77
CA VAL A 79 -9.36 20.61 4.99
C VAL A 79 -8.04 21.37 4.96
N LEU A 80 -7.36 21.38 3.81
CA LEU A 80 -6.09 22.09 3.63
C LEU A 80 -6.20 23.57 3.94
N SER A 81 -7.31 24.22 3.54
CA SER A 81 -7.55 25.63 3.82
C SER A 81 -7.77 25.97 5.30
N ARG A 82 -8.00 24.98 6.15
CA ARG A 82 -8.25 25.11 7.59
C ARG A 82 -7.06 24.68 8.45
N LEU A 83 -5.99 24.19 7.83
CA LEU A 83 -4.80 23.78 8.57
C LEU A 83 -4.09 25.00 9.14
N ALA A 84 -4.01 25.05 10.47
CA ALA A 84 -3.29 26.07 11.21
C ALA A 84 -2.00 25.48 11.82
N PRO A 85 -0.93 26.27 11.98
CA PRO A 85 0.33 25.85 12.59
C PRO A 85 0.14 25.18 13.96
N GLU A 86 -0.80 25.68 14.77
CA GLU A 86 -1.09 25.16 16.11
C GLU A 86 -1.68 23.75 16.07
N ALA A 87 -2.48 23.43 15.03
CA ALA A 87 -3.03 22.10 14.85
C ALA A 87 -1.93 21.07 14.47
N LEU A 88 -0.98 21.48 13.65
CA LEU A 88 0.19 20.68 13.28
C LEU A 88 1.13 20.45 14.47
N SER A 89 1.42 21.50 15.24
CA SER A 89 2.24 21.42 16.45
C SER A 89 1.62 20.48 17.48
N ARG A 90 0.30 20.56 17.69
CA ARG A 90 -0.44 19.64 18.56
C ARG A 90 -0.35 18.21 18.08
N PHE A 91 -0.55 17.98 16.77
CA PHE A 91 -0.47 16.65 16.18
C PHE A 91 0.92 16.02 16.39
N VAL A 92 2.00 16.78 16.19
CA VAL A 92 3.37 16.31 16.44
C VAL A 92 3.57 15.99 17.91
N ALA A 93 3.18 16.88 18.82
CA ALA A 93 3.31 16.67 20.26
C ALA A 93 2.59 15.40 20.74
N GLU A 94 1.41 15.10 20.17
CA GLU A 94 0.62 13.92 20.53
C GLU A 94 1.14 12.63 19.91
N ASN A 95 1.71 12.69 18.70
CA ASN A 95 1.99 11.49 17.90
C ASN A 95 3.48 11.15 17.74
N PHE A 96 4.39 12.11 17.89
CA PHE A 96 5.83 11.93 17.73
C PHE A 96 6.56 11.73 19.07
N ALA A 97 5.88 11.16 20.05
CA ALA A 97 6.48 10.84 21.35
C ALA A 97 7.57 9.77 21.21
N PRO A 98 8.69 9.86 21.98
CA PRO A 98 9.84 8.96 21.91
C PRO A 98 9.49 7.45 21.92
N PRO A 99 8.51 6.95 22.70
CA PRO A 99 8.15 5.53 22.68
C PRO A 99 7.51 5.05 21.36
N ARG A 100 7.14 5.96 20.48
CA ARG A 100 6.51 5.68 19.19
C ARG A 100 7.42 5.90 17.99
N VAL A 101 8.66 6.33 18.24
CA VAL A 101 9.66 6.63 17.21
C VAL A 101 10.67 5.48 17.13
N VAL A 102 10.96 5.03 15.93
CA VAL A 102 12.02 4.04 15.65
C VAL A 102 13.06 4.70 14.76
N LEU A 103 14.30 4.69 15.20
CA LEU A 103 15.45 5.06 14.41
C LEU A 103 16.08 3.81 13.81
N ALA A 104 16.14 3.74 12.49
CA ALA A 104 16.73 2.62 11.76
C ALA A 104 17.82 3.11 10.82
N ALA A 105 18.91 2.38 10.72
CA ALA A 105 20.01 2.71 9.83
C ALA A 105 20.60 1.47 9.16
N ALA A 106 21.14 1.63 7.97
CA ALA A 106 21.91 0.62 7.25
C ALA A 106 23.29 1.18 6.88
N GLY A 107 24.36 0.42 7.18
CA GLY A 107 25.74 0.84 6.93
C GLY A 107 26.42 1.53 8.13
N VAL A 108 25.77 1.55 9.31
CA VAL A 108 26.30 2.09 10.58
C VAL A 108 26.26 1.00 11.64
N GLY A 109 27.27 0.95 12.51
CA GLY A 109 27.30 0.01 13.64
C GLY A 109 26.21 0.38 14.67
N HIS A 110 25.57 -0.64 15.25
CA HIS A 110 24.48 -0.43 16.23
C HIS A 110 24.92 0.42 17.43
N SER A 111 26.04 0.08 18.04
CA SER A 111 26.57 0.83 19.20
C SER A 111 26.94 2.29 18.84
N GLU A 112 27.49 2.51 17.65
CA GLU A 112 27.77 3.83 17.12
C GLU A 112 26.48 4.66 16.96
N LEU A 113 25.46 4.06 16.33
CA LEU A 113 24.15 4.69 16.17
C LEU A 113 23.51 5.06 17.51
N VAL A 114 23.53 4.15 18.48
CA VAL A 114 22.99 4.39 19.83
C VAL A 114 23.72 5.54 20.52
N ASN A 115 25.05 5.58 20.48
CA ASN A 115 25.83 6.64 21.11
C ASN A 115 25.58 8.02 20.49
N LEU A 116 25.36 8.08 19.17
CA LEU A 116 25.04 9.32 18.48
C LEU A 116 23.58 9.77 18.71
N ALA A 117 22.64 8.84 18.77
CA ALA A 117 21.22 9.15 18.86
C ALA A 117 20.73 9.41 20.29
N ALA A 118 21.31 8.76 21.31
CA ALA A 118 20.85 8.90 22.68
C ALA A 118 20.81 10.36 23.18
N PRO A 119 21.85 11.17 23.01
CA PRO A 119 21.81 12.57 23.46
C PRO A 119 20.73 13.41 22.76
N LEU A 120 20.47 13.13 21.46
CA LEU A 120 19.49 13.85 20.65
C LEU A 120 18.05 13.54 21.09
N LEU A 121 17.79 12.29 21.45
CA LEU A 121 16.46 11.85 21.91
C LEU A 121 16.19 12.23 23.38
N GLU A 122 17.22 12.22 24.24
CA GLU A 122 17.10 12.62 25.65
C GLU A 122 16.85 14.12 25.80
N SER A 123 17.48 14.96 25.00
CA SER A 123 17.28 16.41 25.02
C SER A 123 15.85 16.81 24.69
N SER A 124 15.18 16.07 23.82
CA SER A 124 13.77 16.29 23.47
C SER A 124 12.80 15.86 24.57
N SER A 125 13.17 14.87 25.40
CA SER A 125 12.35 14.40 26.50
C SER A 125 12.35 15.36 27.71
N SER A 126 13.41 16.12 27.89
CA SER A 126 13.54 17.09 28.98
C SER A 126 12.78 18.39 28.73
N SER A 127 12.54 18.78 27.48
CA SER A 127 11.74 19.96 27.14
C SER A 127 10.22 19.74 27.26
N SER A 128 9.78 18.48 27.29
CA SER A 128 8.36 18.09 27.47
C SER A 128 8.03 17.68 28.92
N SER A 129 8.52 18.42 29.92
CA SER A 129 8.29 18.17 31.34
C SER A 129 6.86 18.42 31.85
N SER A 130 5.86 18.37 31.00
CA SER A 130 4.47 18.24 31.40
C SER A 130 4.04 16.79 31.25
N SER A 131 4.30 15.99 32.30
CA SER A 131 3.58 14.78 32.69
C SER A 131 2.35 14.46 31.82
N SER A 132 2.52 13.81 30.74
CA SER A 132 1.49 12.93 30.25
C SER A 132 2.09 11.52 30.22
N SER A 133 1.69 10.71 31.20
CA SER A 133 1.51 9.28 30.97
C SER A 133 0.52 9.16 29.81
N ALA A 134 0.96 9.49 28.60
CA ALA A 134 0.17 9.33 27.40
C ALA A 134 -0.02 7.81 27.26
N SER A 135 -1.11 7.32 27.85
CA SER A 135 -1.67 6.03 27.47
C SER A 135 -1.64 6.00 25.96
N PRO A 136 -1.18 4.90 25.36
CA PRO A 136 -1.14 4.81 23.92
C PRO A 136 -2.52 5.15 23.40
N VAL A 137 -2.66 6.29 22.71
CA VAL A 137 -3.90 6.63 22.03
C VAL A 137 -4.15 5.50 21.05
N ARG A 138 -4.97 4.54 21.49
CA ARG A 138 -5.34 3.40 20.65
C ARG A 138 -6.17 3.98 19.53
N ALA A 139 -5.57 4.08 18.35
CA ALA A 139 -6.32 4.47 17.17
C ALA A 139 -7.56 3.58 17.05
N PRO A 140 -8.74 4.13 16.75
CA PRO A 140 -9.93 3.32 16.55
C PRO A 140 -9.64 2.27 15.48
N GLU A 141 -10.01 1.03 15.77
CA GLU A 141 -9.79 -0.10 14.88
C GLU A 141 -10.55 0.13 13.56
N SER A 142 -9.84 0.02 12.45
CA SER A 142 -10.45 0.09 11.13
C SER A 142 -10.98 -1.30 10.77
N LYS A 143 -12.27 -1.36 10.42
CA LYS A 143 -12.93 -2.63 10.07
C LYS A 143 -13.21 -2.66 8.58
N TYR A 144 -12.93 -3.79 7.95
CA TYR A 144 -13.31 -4.05 6.58
C TYR A 144 -14.82 -4.32 6.48
N VAL A 145 -15.47 -3.66 5.54
CA VAL A 145 -16.93 -3.76 5.33
C VAL A 145 -17.32 -4.05 3.88
N GLY A 146 -16.44 -3.70 2.93
CA GLY A 146 -16.77 -3.73 1.51
C GLY A 146 -17.74 -2.63 1.09
N GLY A 147 -17.91 -2.43 -0.21
CA GLY A 147 -18.82 -1.42 -0.72
C GLY A 147 -18.59 -1.07 -2.19
N ASP A 148 -19.31 -0.07 -2.68
CA ASP A 148 -19.30 0.37 -4.09
C ASP A 148 -19.14 1.89 -4.17
N CYS A 149 -18.19 2.35 -4.97
CA CYS A 149 -18.00 3.75 -5.31
C CYS A 149 -17.93 3.91 -6.84
N ARG A 150 -18.78 4.77 -7.40
CA ARG A 150 -18.83 5.00 -8.83
C ARG A 150 -18.75 6.48 -9.13
N GLN A 151 -17.79 6.85 -9.95
CA GLN A 151 -17.58 8.23 -10.37
C GLN A 151 -17.73 8.35 -11.90
N PHE A 152 -18.60 9.23 -12.34
CA PHE A 152 -18.77 9.48 -13.77
C PHE A 152 -17.61 10.31 -14.32
N SER A 153 -17.10 9.91 -15.48
CA SER A 153 -16.15 10.69 -16.29
C SER A 153 -16.42 10.46 -17.76
N ALA A 154 -16.42 11.53 -18.54
CA ALA A 154 -16.64 11.49 -19.98
C ALA A 154 -15.36 11.19 -20.78
N SER A 155 -14.36 10.55 -20.16
CA SER A 155 -13.03 10.28 -20.78
C SER A 155 -13.04 9.24 -21.91
N GLY A 156 -14.17 8.53 -22.12
CA GLY A 156 -14.25 7.41 -23.06
C GLY A 156 -13.54 6.13 -22.58
N VAL A 157 -12.93 6.17 -21.40
CA VAL A 157 -12.27 5.02 -20.73
C VAL A 157 -12.96 4.76 -19.41
N THR A 158 -13.26 3.50 -19.13
CA THR A 158 -13.76 3.07 -17.84
C THR A 158 -12.64 2.35 -17.10
N HIS A 159 -12.37 2.84 -15.90
CA HIS A 159 -11.44 2.26 -14.93
C HIS A 159 -12.22 1.53 -13.86
N LEU A 160 -11.76 0.36 -13.46
CA LEU A 160 -12.40 -0.52 -12.50
C LEU A 160 -11.37 -1.03 -11.50
N MET A 161 -11.73 -1.05 -10.23
CA MET A 161 -11.05 -1.81 -9.19
C MET A 161 -12.01 -2.77 -8.51
N LEU A 162 -11.60 -4.04 -8.40
CA LEU A 162 -12.25 -5.06 -7.59
C LEU A 162 -11.26 -5.50 -6.52
N GLY A 163 -11.65 -5.41 -5.26
CA GLY A 163 -10.79 -5.74 -4.13
C GLY A 163 -11.51 -6.53 -3.05
N PHE A 164 -10.72 -7.28 -2.29
CA PHE A 164 -11.16 -8.10 -1.17
C PHE A 164 -10.22 -7.90 0.01
N GLU A 165 -10.66 -8.28 1.19
CA GLU A 165 -9.83 -8.19 2.38
C GLU A 165 -8.70 -9.24 2.37
N ALA A 166 -7.50 -8.80 2.66
CA ALA A 166 -6.38 -9.63 3.07
C ALA A 166 -6.30 -9.64 4.61
N ALA A 167 -7.17 -10.44 5.22
CA ALA A 167 -7.32 -10.49 6.67
C ALA A 167 -6.01 -10.93 7.36
N GLY A 168 -5.66 -10.25 8.46
CA GLY A 168 -4.45 -10.50 9.24
C GLY A 168 -3.26 -9.63 8.86
N GLY A 169 -3.27 -9.02 7.66
CA GLY A 169 -2.25 -8.06 7.22
C GLY A 169 -0.82 -8.58 7.39
N TRP A 170 0.10 -7.70 7.75
CA TRP A 170 1.52 -8.07 8.00
C TRP A 170 1.72 -9.01 9.19
N ARG A 171 0.81 -9.01 10.17
CA ARG A 171 0.93 -9.90 11.35
C ARG A 171 0.67 -11.36 11.02
N ASP A 172 -0.13 -11.64 9.99
CA ASP A 172 -0.29 -12.98 9.42
C ASP A 172 0.80 -13.20 8.35
N VAL A 173 1.99 -13.63 8.76
CA VAL A 173 3.11 -13.84 7.82
C VAL A 173 2.79 -14.83 6.70
N PRO A 174 2.19 -16.00 6.96
CA PRO A 174 1.79 -16.90 5.88
C PRO A 174 0.78 -16.25 4.91
N GLY A 175 -0.19 -15.51 5.43
CA GLY A 175 -1.20 -14.81 4.63
C GLY A 175 -0.59 -13.67 3.81
N SER A 176 0.27 -12.84 4.40
CA SER A 176 0.93 -11.72 3.71
C SER A 176 1.87 -12.22 2.60
N VAL A 177 2.60 -13.31 2.84
CA VAL A 177 3.43 -13.96 1.82
C VAL A 177 2.57 -14.53 0.68
N ALA A 178 1.44 -15.17 1.00
CA ALA A 178 0.53 -15.67 -0.04
C ALA A 178 -0.03 -14.54 -0.89
N VAL A 179 -0.43 -13.40 -0.29
CA VAL A 179 -0.89 -12.19 -1.03
C VAL A 179 0.22 -11.62 -1.89
N THR A 180 1.45 -11.54 -1.39
CA THR A 180 2.60 -11.06 -2.17
C THR A 180 2.85 -11.94 -3.38
N VAL A 181 2.90 -13.26 -3.22
CA VAL A 181 3.09 -14.19 -4.34
C VAL A 181 1.88 -14.16 -5.29
N LEU A 182 0.65 -14.00 -4.78
CA LEU A 182 -0.55 -13.81 -5.59
C LEU A 182 -0.45 -12.58 -6.49
N GLN A 183 0.07 -11.47 -5.99
CA GLN A 183 0.30 -10.27 -6.79
C GLN A 183 1.26 -10.52 -7.95
N PHE A 184 2.35 -11.26 -7.76
CA PHE A 184 3.26 -11.67 -8.83
C PHE A 184 2.62 -12.66 -9.80
N LEU A 185 1.82 -13.59 -9.31
CA LEU A 185 1.10 -14.59 -10.10
C LEU A 185 0.06 -13.93 -11.01
N LEU A 186 -0.76 -13.05 -10.47
CA LEU A 186 -1.70 -12.24 -11.23
C LEU A 186 -0.94 -11.27 -12.14
N GLY A 187 -0.01 -10.50 -11.59
CA GLY A 187 0.83 -9.55 -12.30
C GLY A 187 0.02 -8.56 -13.13
N GLY A 188 0.32 -8.50 -14.42
CA GLY A 188 -0.36 -7.60 -15.36
C GLY A 188 0.40 -6.29 -15.58
N GLY A 189 -0.24 -5.33 -16.22
CA GLY A 189 0.32 -4.02 -16.58
C GLY A 189 -0.50 -3.33 -17.65
N GLY A 190 0.10 -2.35 -18.35
CA GLY A 190 -0.48 -1.74 -19.55
C GLY A 190 -0.40 -2.66 -20.76
N SER A 191 -1.32 -2.49 -21.72
CA SER A 191 -1.35 -3.23 -22.97
C SER A 191 -0.08 -3.00 -23.84
N PHE A 192 0.55 -1.85 -23.67
CA PHE A 192 1.84 -1.50 -24.26
C PHE A 192 2.94 -1.51 -23.20
N SER A 193 3.08 -2.62 -22.48
CA SER A 193 4.14 -2.73 -21.48
C SER A 193 5.50 -2.71 -22.18
N ALA A 194 6.26 -1.66 -21.99
CA ALA A 194 7.68 -1.59 -22.31
C ALA A 194 8.53 -2.44 -21.34
N GLY A 195 7.92 -3.48 -20.76
CA GLY A 195 8.56 -4.38 -19.83
C GLY A 195 9.69 -5.13 -20.53
N GLY A 196 10.91 -4.93 -20.05
CA GLY A 196 12.06 -5.75 -20.47
C GLY A 196 11.85 -7.24 -20.12
N PRO A 197 12.78 -8.11 -20.52
CA PRO A 197 12.70 -9.54 -20.24
C PRO A 197 12.39 -9.81 -18.77
N GLY A 198 11.37 -10.61 -18.49
CA GLY A 198 10.96 -10.98 -17.13
C GLY A 198 9.95 -10.06 -16.43
N LYS A 199 9.57 -8.93 -17.02
CA LYS A 199 8.55 -8.06 -16.43
C LYS A 199 7.13 -8.47 -16.85
N GLY A 200 6.52 -9.37 -16.11
CA GLY A 200 5.06 -9.55 -16.09
C GLY A 200 4.40 -10.20 -17.31
N MET A 201 5.06 -10.32 -18.47
CA MET A 201 4.47 -10.85 -19.70
C MET A 201 4.01 -12.32 -19.62
N HIS A 202 4.49 -13.06 -18.63
CA HIS A 202 4.09 -14.44 -18.34
C HIS A 202 3.08 -14.53 -17.20
N SER A 203 2.69 -13.40 -16.65
CA SER A 203 1.70 -13.35 -15.58
C SER A 203 0.29 -13.67 -16.10
N ARG A 204 -0.57 -14.06 -15.17
CA ARG A 204 -1.91 -14.52 -15.50
C ARG A 204 -2.75 -13.45 -16.19
N LEU A 205 -2.82 -12.24 -15.60
CA LEU A 205 -3.61 -11.15 -16.20
C LEU A 205 -3.03 -10.71 -17.55
N TYR A 206 -1.70 -10.75 -17.72
CA TYR A 206 -1.12 -10.43 -19.02
C TYR A 206 -1.52 -11.46 -20.08
N SER A 207 -1.28 -12.75 -19.82
CA SER A 207 -1.48 -13.81 -20.82
C SER A 207 -2.94 -14.15 -21.09
N ARG A 208 -3.83 -13.97 -20.10
CA ARG A 208 -5.23 -14.37 -20.19
C ARG A 208 -6.19 -13.22 -20.43
N VAL A 209 -5.84 -12.00 -20.02
CA VAL A 209 -6.67 -10.80 -20.20
C VAL A 209 -6.07 -9.90 -21.27
N LEU A 210 -4.90 -9.30 -21.04
CA LEU A 210 -4.32 -8.31 -21.94
C LEU A 210 -3.98 -8.88 -23.33
N ALA A 211 -3.40 -10.06 -23.40
CA ALA A 211 -3.03 -10.69 -24.68
C ALA A 211 -4.24 -11.20 -25.48
N LYS A 212 -5.36 -11.50 -24.82
CA LYS A 212 -6.57 -12.04 -25.48
C LYS A 212 -7.58 -10.97 -25.85
N HIS A 213 -7.63 -9.87 -25.10
CA HIS A 213 -8.66 -8.83 -25.23
C HIS A 213 -8.02 -7.49 -25.60
N GLY A 214 -7.85 -7.23 -26.89
CA GLY A 214 -7.22 -6.01 -27.39
C GLY A 214 -7.91 -4.70 -27.02
N TRP A 215 -9.13 -4.77 -26.48
CA TRP A 215 -9.88 -3.62 -25.96
C TRP A 215 -9.55 -3.30 -24.48
N VAL A 216 -8.81 -4.18 -23.78
CA VAL A 216 -8.32 -3.91 -22.42
C VAL A 216 -7.04 -3.10 -22.50
N ARG A 217 -7.05 -1.89 -21.95
CA ARG A 217 -5.90 -0.98 -21.95
C ARG A 217 -4.90 -1.29 -20.86
N THR A 218 -5.39 -1.68 -19.68
CA THR A 218 -4.58 -2.01 -18.51
C THR A 218 -5.30 -3.04 -17.67
N CYS A 219 -4.57 -4.01 -17.14
CA CYS A 219 -5.07 -4.94 -16.16
C CYS A 219 -3.92 -5.40 -15.27
N ALA A 220 -3.96 -5.06 -13.98
CA ALA A 220 -2.87 -5.31 -13.04
C ALA A 220 -3.40 -5.65 -11.65
N ALA A 221 -2.72 -6.56 -10.97
CA ALA A 221 -2.98 -6.84 -9.57
C ALA A 221 -2.41 -5.73 -8.67
N PHE A 222 -3.10 -5.48 -7.57
CA PHE A 222 -2.62 -4.60 -6.50
C PHE A 222 -2.77 -5.29 -5.14
N SER A 223 -1.95 -4.86 -4.19
CA SER A 223 -2.11 -5.20 -2.78
C SER A 223 -1.69 -4.03 -1.91
N SER A 224 -2.45 -3.79 -0.83
CA SER A 224 -2.16 -2.81 0.21
C SER A 224 -2.29 -3.52 1.54
N LEU A 225 -1.16 -3.88 2.16
CA LEU A 225 -1.14 -4.60 3.43
C LEU A 225 -0.88 -3.63 4.59
N TYR A 226 -1.65 -3.77 5.65
CA TYR A 226 -1.54 -3.05 6.91
C TYR A 226 -1.16 -4.00 8.05
N ASN A 227 -1.14 -3.55 9.28
CA ASN A 227 -0.70 -4.38 10.40
C ASN A 227 -1.58 -5.61 10.64
N ASP A 228 -2.89 -5.46 10.51
CA ASP A 228 -3.93 -6.44 10.89
C ASP A 228 -4.95 -6.73 9.79
N THR A 229 -4.91 -5.99 8.70
CA THR A 229 -5.79 -6.12 7.54
C THR A 229 -5.05 -5.72 6.27
N GLY A 230 -5.70 -5.81 5.14
CA GLY A 230 -5.19 -5.33 3.85
C GLY A 230 -6.23 -5.44 2.76
N LEU A 231 -5.91 -4.88 1.60
CA LEU A 231 -6.66 -5.03 0.36
C LEU A 231 -5.83 -5.78 -0.67
N VAL A 232 -6.45 -6.70 -1.38
CA VAL A 232 -5.88 -7.38 -2.53
C VAL A 232 -6.91 -7.43 -3.65
N GLY A 233 -6.48 -7.19 -4.87
CA GLY A 233 -7.43 -7.15 -5.98
C GLY A 233 -6.81 -6.86 -7.32
N VAL A 234 -7.66 -6.46 -8.26
CA VAL A 234 -7.30 -6.17 -9.64
C VAL A 234 -7.81 -4.77 -10.01
N TYR A 235 -6.92 -3.98 -10.57
CA TYR A 235 -7.23 -2.77 -11.33
C TYR A 235 -7.27 -3.10 -12.81
N ALA A 236 -8.27 -2.61 -13.51
CA ALA A 236 -8.38 -2.77 -14.96
C ALA A 236 -8.97 -1.51 -15.60
N ALA A 237 -8.59 -1.24 -16.85
CA ALA A 237 -9.12 -0.15 -17.64
C ALA A 237 -9.37 -0.60 -19.08
N ALA A 238 -10.49 -0.16 -19.64
CA ALA A 238 -10.89 -0.48 -20.99
C ALA A 238 -11.69 0.67 -21.62
N ASP A 239 -11.95 0.58 -22.91
CA ASP A 239 -12.88 1.49 -23.57
C ASP A 239 -14.28 1.35 -22.95
N SER A 240 -15.00 2.45 -22.74
CA SER A 240 -16.26 2.46 -22.01
C SER A 240 -17.33 1.56 -22.63
N SER A 241 -17.29 1.34 -23.94
CA SER A 241 -18.17 0.38 -24.64
C SER A 241 -18.03 -1.06 -24.15
N ASN A 242 -16.88 -1.41 -23.54
CA ASN A 242 -16.56 -2.75 -23.06
C ASN A 242 -16.58 -2.85 -21.53
N ALA A 243 -17.09 -1.83 -20.83
CA ALA A 243 -17.05 -1.76 -19.37
C ALA A 243 -17.71 -2.98 -18.68
N ALA A 244 -18.85 -3.45 -19.18
CA ALA A 244 -19.52 -4.64 -18.64
C ALA A 244 -18.68 -5.91 -18.86
N GLN A 245 -18.11 -6.08 -20.05
CA GLN A 245 -17.26 -7.23 -20.38
C GLN A 245 -15.96 -7.22 -19.53
N LEU A 246 -15.42 -6.03 -19.20
CA LEU A 246 -14.27 -5.90 -18.32
C LEU A 246 -14.55 -6.50 -16.96
N VAL A 247 -15.71 -6.20 -16.37
CA VAL A 247 -16.14 -6.79 -15.09
C VAL A 247 -16.24 -8.30 -15.20
N ASP A 248 -16.78 -8.82 -16.31
CA ASP A 248 -16.94 -10.28 -16.52
C ASP A 248 -15.59 -10.97 -16.57
N VAL A 249 -14.65 -10.47 -17.38
CA VAL A 249 -13.32 -11.06 -17.55
C VAL A 249 -12.51 -11.03 -16.26
N VAL A 250 -12.49 -9.89 -15.55
CA VAL A 250 -11.74 -9.76 -14.28
C VAL A 250 -12.36 -10.65 -13.20
N SER A 251 -13.69 -10.69 -13.10
CA SER A 251 -14.38 -11.52 -12.12
C SER A 251 -14.11 -13.01 -12.37
N GLU A 252 -14.10 -13.46 -13.63
CA GLU A 252 -13.87 -14.87 -13.96
C GLU A 252 -12.44 -15.30 -13.61
N GLU A 253 -11.42 -14.48 -13.87
CA GLU A 253 -10.04 -14.79 -13.50
C GLU A 253 -9.86 -14.94 -11.97
N LEU A 254 -10.50 -14.07 -11.18
CA LEU A 254 -10.47 -14.17 -9.71
C LEU A 254 -11.24 -15.42 -9.20
N ARG A 255 -12.39 -15.73 -9.78
CA ARG A 255 -13.18 -16.92 -9.43
C ARG A 255 -12.45 -18.21 -9.78
N GLU A 256 -11.81 -18.27 -10.93
CA GLU A 256 -11.03 -19.44 -11.33
C GLU A 256 -9.91 -19.74 -10.34
N LEU A 257 -9.18 -18.69 -9.88
CA LEU A 257 -8.14 -18.82 -8.86
C LEU A 257 -8.69 -19.29 -7.49
N ALA A 258 -9.90 -18.88 -7.15
CA ALA A 258 -10.55 -19.30 -5.91
C ALA A 258 -11.09 -20.73 -5.96
N SER A 259 -11.41 -21.24 -7.17
CA SER A 259 -12.07 -22.54 -7.37
C SER A 259 -11.13 -23.66 -7.79
N LYS A 260 -10.02 -23.34 -8.47
CA LYS A 260 -9.10 -24.34 -9.03
C LYS A 260 -7.68 -24.08 -8.57
N PRO A 261 -6.93 -25.12 -8.18
CA PRO A 261 -5.50 -24.98 -7.92
C PRO A 261 -4.76 -24.44 -9.14
N VAL A 262 -3.83 -23.54 -8.89
CA VAL A 262 -2.97 -22.96 -9.92
C VAL A 262 -2.03 -24.03 -10.49
N PRO A 263 -1.73 -24.05 -11.82
CA PRO A 263 -0.70 -24.91 -12.37
C PRO A 263 0.63 -24.73 -11.63
N ALA A 264 1.30 -25.83 -11.28
CA ALA A 264 2.54 -25.78 -10.52
C ALA A 264 3.62 -24.91 -11.19
N ALA A 265 3.75 -24.97 -12.51
CA ALA A 265 4.71 -24.17 -13.26
C ALA A 265 4.42 -22.65 -13.18
N GLU A 266 3.14 -22.25 -13.10
CA GLU A 266 2.72 -20.85 -12.94
C GLU A 266 3.07 -20.35 -11.55
N LEU A 267 2.79 -21.16 -10.51
CA LEU A 267 3.13 -20.82 -9.13
C LEU A 267 4.64 -20.71 -8.92
N GLU A 268 5.43 -21.65 -9.46
CA GLU A 268 6.90 -21.63 -9.32
C GLU A 268 7.51 -20.40 -9.99
N ARG A 269 7.00 -19.94 -11.12
CA ARG A 269 7.42 -18.66 -11.73
C ARG A 269 7.10 -17.46 -10.84
N ALA A 270 5.90 -17.43 -10.26
CA ALA A 270 5.49 -16.36 -9.34
C ALA A 270 6.36 -16.34 -8.07
N LYS A 271 6.66 -17.51 -7.49
CA LYS A 271 7.56 -17.66 -6.33
C LYS A 271 8.98 -17.17 -6.66
N ALA A 272 9.51 -17.57 -7.82
CA ALA A 272 10.83 -17.12 -8.27
C ALA A 272 10.89 -15.60 -8.47
N ALA A 273 9.84 -15.00 -9.05
CA ALA A 273 9.75 -13.55 -9.21
C ALA A 273 9.65 -12.82 -7.87
N ALA A 274 8.85 -13.31 -6.94
CA ALA A 274 8.73 -12.76 -5.60
C ALA A 274 10.05 -12.84 -4.82
N LEU A 275 10.73 -13.99 -4.86
CA LEU A 275 12.04 -14.19 -4.23
C LEU A 275 13.09 -13.24 -4.81
N SER A 276 13.15 -13.13 -6.15
CA SER A 276 14.06 -12.21 -6.82
C SER A 276 13.81 -10.77 -6.39
N SER A 277 12.54 -10.33 -6.35
CA SER A 277 12.16 -8.99 -5.91
C SER A 277 12.58 -8.70 -4.45
N VAL A 278 12.35 -9.65 -3.54
CA VAL A 278 12.74 -9.52 -2.13
C VAL A 278 14.26 -9.39 -2.01
N LEU A 279 15.03 -10.24 -2.69
CA LEU A 279 16.49 -10.23 -2.61
C LEU A 279 17.10 -8.97 -3.24
N MET A 280 16.58 -8.54 -4.39
CA MET A 280 17.04 -7.29 -5.05
C MET A 280 16.77 -6.04 -4.19
N ASN A 281 15.64 -5.99 -3.51
CA ASN A 281 15.32 -4.87 -2.61
C ASN A 281 16.31 -4.77 -1.45
N LEU A 282 16.89 -5.88 -1.00
CA LEU A 282 17.89 -5.90 0.08
C LEU A 282 19.29 -5.39 -0.36
N GLU A 283 19.52 -5.18 -1.64
CA GLU A 283 20.74 -4.55 -2.15
C GLU A 283 20.76 -3.03 -1.89
N SER A 284 19.58 -2.41 -1.77
CA SER A 284 19.44 -0.98 -1.48
C SER A 284 19.47 -0.72 0.03
N ARG A 285 20.45 0.07 0.50
CA ARG A 285 20.56 0.45 1.92
C ARG A 285 19.36 1.25 2.42
N ALA A 286 18.81 2.12 1.59
CA ALA A 286 17.63 2.90 1.92
C ALA A 286 16.42 1.97 2.16
N VAL A 287 16.20 0.98 1.27
CA VAL A 287 15.13 -0.01 1.43
C VAL A 287 15.36 -0.88 2.68
N VAL A 288 16.60 -1.27 2.95
CA VAL A 288 16.94 -2.05 4.16
C VAL A 288 16.66 -1.25 5.43
N ALA A 289 17.02 0.03 5.48
CA ALA A 289 16.76 0.89 6.65
C ALA A 289 15.26 1.08 6.87
N GLU A 290 14.50 1.36 5.82
CA GLU A 290 13.03 1.45 5.89
C GLU A 290 12.40 0.14 6.35
N ASP A 291 12.84 -1.00 5.81
CA ASP A 291 12.35 -2.33 6.18
C ASP A 291 12.60 -2.65 7.66
N ILE A 292 13.80 -2.33 8.18
CA ILE A 292 14.12 -2.46 9.60
C ILE A 292 13.14 -1.63 10.45
N GLY A 293 12.97 -0.35 10.12
CA GLY A 293 12.09 0.56 10.84
C GLY A 293 10.64 0.06 10.86
N ARG A 294 10.12 -0.33 9.71
CA ARG A 294 8.77 -0.86 9.56
C ARG A 294 8.56 -2.18 10.31
N GLN A 295 9.51 -3.12 10.24
CA GLN A 295 9.40 -4.39 10.94
C GLN A 295 9.45 -4.21 12.45
N VAL A 296 10.30 -3.35 12.97
CA VAL A 296 10.34 -3.04 14.41
C VAL A 296 9.02 -2.41 14.87
N LEU A 297 8.44 -1.49 14.10
CA LEU A 297 7.14 -0.90 14.41
C LEU A 297 5.98 -1.92 14.37
N THR A 298 6.05 -2.90 13.45
CA THR A 298 4.96 -3.86 13.24
C THR A 298 5.08 -5.09 14.14
N TYR A 299 6.29 -5.63 14.27
CA TYR A 299 6.57 -6.91 14.94
C TYR A 299 7.31 -6.75 16.29
N GLY A 300 7.86 -5.57 16.58
CA GLY A 300 8.76 -5.34 17.71
C GLY A 300 10.18 -5.84 17.48
N THR A 301 10.45 -6.51 16.37
CA THR A 301 11.76 -7.09 16.02
C THR A 301 11.91 -7.20 14.51
N ARG A 302 13.16 -7.29 14.05
CA ARG A 302 13.45 -7.62 12.66
C ARG A 302 13.44 -9.12 12.45
N LYS A 303 12.61 -9.61 11.54
CA LYS A 303 12.57 -11.01 11.14
C LYS A 303 13.69 -11.34 10.17
N PRO A 304 14.30 -12.53 10.28
CA PRO A 304 15.30 -12.97 9.32
C PRO A 304 14.67 -13.11 7.92
N VAL A 305 15.43 -12.74 6.89
CA VAL A 305 14.99 -12.89 5.49
C VAL A 305 14.67 -14.33 5.14
N SER A 306 15.39 -15.29 5.76
CA SER A 306 15.13 -16.73 5.58
C SER A 306 13.70 -17.12 5.93
N GLU A 307 13.07 -16.49 6.93
CA GLU A 307 11.68 -16.78 7.30
C GLU A 307 10.72 -16.48 6.13
N PHE A 308 10.90 -15.34 5.45
CA PHE A 308 10.11 -14.98 4.28
C PHE A 308 10.42 -15.88 3.07
N VAL A 309 11.70 -16.19 2.86
CA VAL A 309 12.14 -17.08 1.77
C VAL A 309 11.54 -18.47 1.96
N ASP A 310 11.58 -19.02 3.17
CA ASP A 310 11.05 -20.35 3.47
C ASP A 310 9.52 -20.36 3.36
N ALA A 311 8.83 -19.29 3.81
CA ALA A 311 7.39 -19.14 3.64
C ALA A 311 6.98 -19.09 2.17
N ILE A 312 7.71 -18.36 1.31
CA ILE A 312 7.46 -18.35 -0.14
C ILE A 312 7.66 -19.74 -0.75
N LYS A 313 8.76 -20.44 -0.39
CA LYS A 313 9.03 -21.79 -0.89
C LYS A 313 7.98 -22.80 -0.47
N ALA A 314 7.45 -22.67 0.74
CA ALA A 314 6.44 -23.56 1.29
C ALA A 314 5.06 -23.45 0.64
N LEU A 315 4.78 -22.39 -0.12
CA LEU A 315 3.49 -22.22 -0.81
C LEU A 315 3.27 -23.35 -1.82
N THR A 316 2.06 -23.91 -1.78
CA THR A 316 1.59 -24.94 -2.71
C THR A 316 0.41 -24.42 -3.55
N PRO A 317 0.10 -25.03 -4.70
CA PRO A 317 -1.10 -24.69 -5.45
C PRO A 317 -2.40 -24.73 -4.63
N ALA A 318 -2.50 -25.67 -3.71
CA ALA A 318 -3.67 -25.81 -2.83
C ALA A 318 -3.73 -24.68 -1.80
N SER A 319 -2.59 -24.32 -1.16
CA SER A 319 -2.56 -23.22 -0.19
C SER A 319 -2.82 -21.87 -0.87
N MET A 320 -2.35 -21.66 -2.09
CA MET A 320 -2.64 -20.45 -2.88
C MET A 320 -4.14 -20.35 -3.19
N CYS A 321 -4.75 -21.41 -3.69
CA CYS A 321 -6.19 -21.47 -3.94
C CYS A 321 -7.00 -21.19 -2.66
N ALA A 322 -6.61 -21.77 -1.53
CA ALA A 322 -7.25 -21.53 -0.23
C ALA A 322 -7.14 -20.07 0.22
N ALA A 323 -5.97 -19.43 0.01
CA ALA A 323 -5.76 -18.01 0.33
C ALA A 323 -6.67 -17.11 -0.53
N VAL A 324 -6.75 -17.34 -1.83
CA VAL A 324 -7.66 -16.61 -2.72
C VAL A 324 -9.12 -16.82 -2.34
N LYS A 325 -9.51 -18.06 -2.06
CA LYS A 325 -10.86 -18.39 -1.60
C LYS A 325 -11.22 -17.68 -0.30
N LYS A 326 -10.28 -17.61 0.65
CA LYS A 326 -10.47 -16.88 1.92
C LYS A 326 -10.68 -15.38 1.66
N ALA A 327 -9.90 -14.77 0.79
CA ALA A 327 -10.04 -13.36 0.43
C ALA A 327 -11.37 -13.10 -0.29
N THR A 328 -11.72 -13.87 -1.32
CA THR A 328 -12.95 -13.68 -2.11
C THR A 328 -14.24 -14.03 -1.35
N ALA A 329 -14.14 -14.69 -0.20
CA ALA A 329 -15.29 -14.92 0.71
C ALA A 329 -15.65 -13.67 1.54
N THR A 330 -14.78 -12.65 1.58
CA THR A 330 -15.08 -11.36 2.23
C THR A 330 -16.00 -10.51 1.34
N PRO A 331 -16.71 -9.50 1.87
CA PRO A 331 -17.49 -8.60 1.05
C PRO A 331 -16.65 -7.95 -0.05
N LEU A 332 -17.20 -7.87 -1.27
CA LEU A 332 -16.54 -7.20 -2.38
C LEU A 332 -16.40 -5.70 -2.10
N SER A 333 -15.23 -5.12 -2.40
CA SER A 333 -15.05 -3.68 -2.56
C SER A 333 -14.88 -3.37 -4.04
N MET A 334 -15.66 -2.43 -4.55
CA MET A 334 -15.66 -2.04 -5.96
C MET A 334 -15.52 -0.52 -6.08
N ALA A 335 -14.57 -0.07 -6.90
CA ALA A 335 -14.49 1.34 -7.29
C ALA A 335 -14.43 1.44 -8.82
N ALA A 336 -15.15 2.40 -9.40
CA ALA A 336 -15.19 2.62 -10.85
C ALA A 336 -15.19 4.11 -11.19
N LEU A 337 -14.47 4.46 -12.26
CA LEU A 337 -14.40 5.81 -12.82
C LEU A 337 -14.56 5.73 -14.35
N GLY A 338 -15.48 6.47 -14.93
CA GLY A 338 -15.71 6.51 -16.37
C GLY A 338 -17.19 6.49 -16.71
N ASP A 339 -17.59 5.85 -17.81
CA ASP A 339 -18.99 5.62 -18.12
C ASP A 339 -19.55 4.48 -17.27
N ILE A 340 -20.07 4.85 -16.11
CA ILE A 340 -20.60 3.94 -15.09
C ILE A 340 -21.98 3.36 -15.44
N ALA A 341 -22.67 3.91 -16.44
CA ALA A 341 -24.02 3.48 -16.81
C ALA A 341 -24.04 2.06 -17.40
N ALA A 342 -22.96 1.69 -18.10
CA ALA A 342 -22.79 0.36 -18.69
C ALA A 342 -22.31 -0.71 -17.69
N LEU A 343 -21.93 -0.33 -16.47
CA LEU A 343 -21.44 -1.28 -15.47
C LEU A 343 -22.58 -2.06 -14.81
N PRO A 344 -22.43 -3.37 -14.58
CA PRO A 344 -23.37 -4.17 -13.80
C PRO A 344 -23.58 -3.59 -12.40
N ARG A 345 -24.73 -3.85 -11.78
CA ARG A 345 -24.98 -3.42 -10.40
C ARG A 345 -24.03 -4.11 -9.43
N TYR A 346 -23.66 -3.43 -8.35
CA TYR A 346 -22.78 -3.98 -7.31
C TYR A 346 -23.26 -5.35 -6.81
N SER A 347 -24.57 -5.49 -6.57
CA SER A 347 -25.16 -6.74 -6.11
C SER A 347 -24.98 -7.91 -7.11
N GLU A 348 -24.99 -7.62 -8.41
CA GLU A 348 -24.77 -8.61 -9.48
C GLU A 348 -23.29 -9.03 -9.53
N VAL A 349 -22.36 -8.06 -9.37
CA VAL A 349 -20.93 -8.36 -9.33
C VAL A 349 -20.57 -9.12 -8.05
N ALA A 350 -21.07 -8.69 -6.90
CA ALA A 350 -20.83 -9.34 -5.62
C ALA A 350 -21.41 -10.78 -5.57
N ALA A 351 -22.54 -11.04 -6.24
CA ALA A 351 -23.12 -12.36 -6.33
C ALA A 351 -22.25 -13.38 -7.08
N ARG A 352 -21.31 -12.92 -7.90
CA ARG A 352 -20.38 -13.78 -8.65
C ARG A 352 -19.33 -14.46 -7.75
N PHE A 353 -19.10 -13.92 -6.57
CA PHE A 353 -18.10 -14.40 -5.62
C PHE A 353 -18.72 -15.17 -4.44
N LYS A 354 -20.01 -15.30 -4.41
CA LYS A 354 -20.76 -16.16 -3.47
C LYS A 354 -20.95 -17.54 -4.07
#